data_34d5d46396f504be8f0da16aa1731835
#
_entry.id   34d5d46396f504be8f0da16aa1731835
#
_cell.length_a   1.000
_cell.length_b   1.000
_cell.length_c   1.000
_cell.angle_alpha   90.00
_cell.angle_beta   90.00
_cell.angle_gamma   90.00
#
_symmetry.space_group_name_H-M   'P 1'
#
loop_
_entity.id
_entity.type
_entity.pdbx_description
1 polymer ?
#
loop_
_entity_poly.entity_id
_entity_poly.type
_entity_poly.pdbx_seq_one_letter_code
_entity_poly.pdbx_strand_id
1 'polypeptide(L)'
;VNKKVVVMHKKLIASGLISLLLFAPVDGAIYKYVNEDGRVVYTNVKPHRAKKLETVERGCRTAPGGCKVAQTRKYKGVSSDWRNMPLRWEPYADEISAAAKEHGVDPALIRSIVHAESAFDPKAVSTAGAQGLMQLMPATAKRFGVQDSFDPVQNINGGVTYLKVLSKMFNNDIKLVSAAYNAGEGAVRKYKGIPPYGETETYVKRVTNLYKRYVKGQRG
;
A
#
# COMPACT_ATOMS: atom_id res chain seq x y z
N VAL A 1 -33.44 -32.81 -64.53
CA VAL A 1 -32.33 -31.89 -64.81
C VAL A 1 -31.65 -31.59 -63.50
N ASN A 2 -30.57 -32.36 -63.17
CA ASN A 2 -29.80 -32.20 -61.92
C ASN A 2 -28.60 -31.30 -62.18
N LYS A 3 -28.57 -30.14 -61.51
CA LYS A 3 -27.38 -29.28 -61.42
C LYS A 3 -26.55 -29.71 -60.19
N LYS A 4 -25.38 -30.31 -60.45
CA LYS A 4 -24.36 -30.57 -59.44
C LYS A 4 -23.72 -29.22 -59.02
N VAL A 5 -23.81 -28.88 -57.72
CA VAL A 5 -23.07 -27.78 -57.14
C VAL A 5 -21.71 -28.35 -56.71
N VAL A 6 -20.63 -27.84 -57.31
CA VAL A 6 -19.25 -28.13 -56.94
C VAL A 6 -18.86 -27.17 -55.81
N VAL A 7 -18.65 -27.71 -54.61
CA VAL A 7 -18.13 -26.93 -53.48
C VAL A 7 -16.61 -26.97 -53.53
N MET A 8 -16.03 -25.84 -53.90
CA MET A 8 -14.58 -25.63 -53.82
C MET A 8 -14.15 -25.36 -52.37
N HIS A 9 -13.43 -26.26 -51.76
CA HIS A 9 -12.77 -26.06 -50.48
C HIS A 9 -11.54 -25.16 -50.65
N LYS A 10 -11.66 -23.90 -50.29
CA LYS A 10 -10.49 -23.02 -50.11
C LYS A 10 -9.82 -23.39 -48.79
N LYS A 11 -8.61 -23.98 -48.85
CA LYS A 11 -7.71 -24.11 -47.71
C LYS A 11 -7.27 -22.74 -47.25
N LEU A 12 -7.77 -22.29 -46.11
CA LEU A 12 -7.21 -21.13 -45.40
C LEU A 12 -5.90 -21.59 -44.74
N ILE A 13 -4.79 -21.10 -45.23
CA ILE A 13 -3.50 -21.16 -44.56
C ILE A 13 -3.55 -20.09 -43.47
N ALA A 14 -3.75 -20.53 -42.24
CA ALA A 14 -3.63 -19.64 -41.05
C ALA A 14 -2.16 -19.30 -40.87
N SER A 15 -1.76 -18.13 -41.35
CA SER A 15 -0.45 -17.53 -41.06
C SER A 15 -0.48 -17.05 -39.59
N GLY A 16 0.11 -17.85 -38.72
CA GLY A 16 0.25 -17.49 -37.28
C GLY A 16 1.23 -16.32 -37.12
N LEU A 17 0.70 -15.11 -37.02
CA LEU A 17 1.44 -13.97 -36.50
C LEU A 17 1.64 -14.18 -34.99
N ILE A 18 2.81 -14.73 -34.63
CA ILE A 18 3.31 -14.69 -33.25
C ILE A 18 3.59 -13.22 -32.95
N SER A 19 2.63 -12.55 -32.29
CA SER A 19 2.83 -11.22 -31.76
C SER A 19 3.82 -11.32 -30.60
N LEU A 20 5.08 -11.03 -30.89
CA LEU A 20 6.14 -10.89 -29.91
C LEU A 20 5.79 -9.65 -29.05
N LEU A 21 5.11 -9.86 -27.92
CA LEU A 21 4.92 -8.83 -26.91
C LEU A 21 6.32 -8.47 -26.37
N LEU A 22 6.90 -7.44 -26.97
CA LEU A 22 8.05 -6.75 -26.40
C LEU A 22 7.60 -6.15 -25.06
N PHE A 23 7.89 -6.88 -23.97
CA PHE A 23 7.89 -6.29 -22.64
C PHE A 23 8.96 -5.20 -22.64
N ALA A 24 8.54 -3.96 -22.85
CA ALA A 24 9.40 -2.81 -22.57
C ALA A 24 9.77 -2.90 -21.07
N PRO A 25 11.05 -2.72 -20.71
CA PRO A 25 11.44 -2.65 -19.31
C PRO A 25 10.63 -1.52 -18.66
N VAL A 26 9.93 -1.86 -17.59
CA VAL A 26 9.23 -0.87 -16.76
C VAL A 26 10.35 -0.06 -16.10
N ASP A 27 10.69 1.08 -16.69
CA ASP A 27 11.56 2.06 -16.05
C ASP A 27 10.88 2.46 -14.74
N GLY A 28 11.52 2.14 -13.62
CA GLY A 28 11.01 2.41 -12.27
C GLY A 28 11.00 3.91 -11.91
N ALA A 29 10.93 4.80 -12.89
CA ALA A 29 10.86 6.23 -12.70
C ALA A 29 9.50 6.64 -12.14
N ILE A 30 9.52 7.52 -11.14
CA ILE A 30 8.31 8.17 -10.64
C ILE A 30 8.22 9.54 -11.32
N TYR A 31 7.09 9.82 -11.92
CA TYR A 31 6.79 11.10 -12.56
C TYR A 31 5.93 11.94 -11.64
N LYS A 32 6.31 13.19 -11.44
CA LYS A 32 5.53 14.22 -10.76
C LYS A 32 5.02 15.19 -11.80
N TYR A 33 3.73 15.44 -11.86
CA TYR A 33 3.16 16.41 -12.76
C TYR A 33 1.95 17.13 -12.15
N VAL A 34 1.57 18.25 -12.78
CA VAL A 34 0.34 18.96 -12.39
C VAL A 34 -0.73 18.59 -13.42
N ASN A 35 -1.86 18.05 -12.93
CA ASN A 35 -2.99 17.70 -13.78
C ASN A 35 -3.78 18.95 -14.26
N GLU A 36 -4.82 18.74 -15.04
CA GLU A 36 -5.63 19.84 -15.60
C GLU A 36 -6.31 20.68 -14.52
N ASP A 37 -6.61 20.07 -13.36
CA ASP A 37 -7.22 20.73 -12.19
C ASP A 37 -6.18 21.48 -11.31
N GLY A 38 -4.93 21.54 -11.72
CA GLY A 38 -3.87 22.20 -10.96
C GLY A 38 -3.30 21.39 -9.79
N ARG A 39 -3.65 20.11 -9.66
CA ARG A 39 -3.20 19.23 -8.57
C ARG A 39 -1.89 18.52 -8.94
N VAL A 40 -1.00 18.38 -7.96
CA VAL A 40 0.23 17.61 -8.10
C VAL A 40 -0.10 16.12 -8.01
N VAL A 41 0.30 15.37 -9.04
CA VAL A 41 0.11 13.92 -9.15
C VAL A 41 1.46 13.22 -9.28
N TYR A 42 1.62 12.11 -8.58
CA TYR A 42 2.77 11.21 -8.71
C TYR A 42 2.31 9.91 -9.38
N THR A 43 3.05 9.42 -10.37
CA THR A 43 2.72 8.19 -11.11
C THR A 43 3.99 7.50 -11.59
N ASN A 44 3.94 6.18 -11.74
CA ASN A 44 4.99 5.39 -12.39
C ASN A 44 4.76 5.23 -13.89
N VAL A 45 3.69 5.79 -14.43
CA VAL A 45 3.39 5.80 -15.86
C VAL A 45 3.62 7.21 -16.40
N LYS A 46 4.43 7.37 -17.45
CA LYS A 46 4.70 8.67 -18.05
C LYS A 46 3.41 9.26 -18.64
N PRO A 47 2.92 10.40 -18.15
CA PRO A 47 1.69 11.00 -18.66
C PRO A 47 1.91 11.59 -20.06
N HIS A 48 0.97 11.34 -20.98
CA HIS A 48 1.04 11.83 -22.35
C HIS A 48 0.76 13.34 -22.48
N ARG A 49 0.05 13.92 -21.52
CA ARG A 49 -0.28 15.35 -21.46
C ARG A 49 -0.10 15.86 -20.03
N ALA A 50 0.98 16.55 -19.77
CA ALA A 50 1.24 17.18 -18.47
C ALA A 50 1.72 18.61 -18.68
N LYS A 51 1.14 19.57 -17.97
CA LYS A 51 1.55 20.99 -18.05
C LYS A 51 2.97 21.22 -17.49
N LYS A 52 3.37 20.42 -16.51
CA LYS A 52 4.71 20.46 -15.93
C LYS A 52 5.05 19.03 -15.50
N LEU A 53 6.03 18.43 -16.16
CA LEU A 53 6.51 17.08 -15.89
C LEU A 53 7.90 17.15 -15.26
N GLU A 54 8.03 16.59 -14.06
CA GLU A 54 9.31 16.39 -13.39
C GLU A 54 9.52 14.89 -13.19
N THR A 55 10.66 14.36 -13.60
CA THR A 55 11.05 12.99 -13.28
C THR A 55 11.69 13.00 -11.89
N VAL A 56 11.10 12.25 -10.95
CA VAL A 56 11.71 12.03 -9.64
C VAL A 56 12.68 10.88 -9.78
N GLU A 57 13.95 11.19 -10.01
CA GLU A 57 14.98 10.17 -10.16
C GLU A 57 15.17 9.41 -8.83
N ARG A 58 15.00 8.10 -8.89
CA ARG A 58 15.46 7.21 -7.83
C ARG A 58 16.96 7.05 -7.94
N GLY A 59 17.69 7.79 -7.11
CA GLY A 59 19.09 7.53 -6.84
C GLY A 59 20.04 7.93 -7.97
N CYS A 60 20.98 8.72 -7.60
CA CYS A 60 22.12 9.08 -8.45
C CYS A 60 22.85 7.85 -8.99
N ARG A 61 22.69 7.57 -10.29
CA ARG A 61 23.69 6.81 -11.03
C ARG A 61 24.58 7.81 -11.75
N THR A 62 25.85 7.85 -11.35
CA THR A 62 27.00 8.42 -12.04
C THR A 62 26.95 9.92 -12.39
N ALA A 63 27.26 10.78 -11.40
CA ALA A 63 27.91 12.05 -11.70
C ALA A 63 29.33 12.03 -11.10
N PRO A 64 30.36 12.46 -11.81
CA PRO A 64 31.69 12.66 -11.23
C PRO A 64 31.60 13.81 -10.22
N GLY A 65 31.71 13.50 -8.94
CA GLY A 65 31.64 14.50 -7.87
C GLY A 65 30.70 14.13 -6.71
N GLY A 66 30.08 12.97 -6.73
CA GLY A 66 29.25 12.48 -5.65
C GLY A 66 27.95 13.28 -5.49
N CYS A 67 26.82 12.61 -5.59
CA CYS A 67 25.52 13.21 -5.32
C CYS A 67 25.44 13.66 -3.86
N LYS A 68 25.40 14.97 -3.64
CA LYS A 68 24.94 15.51 -2.34
C LYS A 68 23.45 15.23 -2.28
N VAL A 69 23.08 14.05 -1.79
CA VAL A 69 21.72 13.77 -1.35
C VAL A 69 21.37 14.90 -0.40
N ALA A 70 20.42 15.74 -0.78
CA ALA A 70 19.80 16.66 0.17
C ALA A 70 19.42 15.76 1.35
N GLN A 71 20.05 15.98 2.50
CA GLN A 71 19.82 15.16 3.69
C GLN A 71 18.32 15.20 3.93
N THR A 72 17.65 14.13 3.53
CA THR A 72 16.29 13.88 3.99
C THR A 72 16.39 14.08 5.49
N ARG A 73 15.63 15.05 6.03
CA ARG A 73 15.53 15.21 7.48
C ARG A 73 15.31 13.82 8.02
N LYS A 74 16.37 13.24 8.61
CA LYS A 74 16.23 12.01 9.36
C LYS A 74 15.08 12.29 10.31
N TYR A 75 14.01 11.55 10.17
CA TYR A 75 12.92 11.52 11.13
C TYR A 75 13.58 11.16 12.48
N LYS A 76 13.98 12.19 13.22
CA LYS A 76 14.50 12.03 14.57
C LYS A 76 13.30 11.61 15.41
N GLY A 77 13.12 10.31 15.60
CA GLY A 77 12.12 9.92 16.56
C GLY A 77 11.58 8.51 16.54
N VAL A 78 11.81 7.73 15.50
CA VAL A 78 11.51 6.29 15.63
C VAL A 78 12.84 5.60 15.90
N SER A 79 13.08 5.20 17.15
CA SER A 79 14.22 4.37 17.49
C SER A 79 14.21 3.17 16.54
N SER A 80 15.37 2.85 15.96
CA SER A 80 15.51 1.67 15.10
C SER A 80 15.12 0.36 15.83
N ASP A 81 14.98 0.41 17.13
CA ASP A 81 14.51 -0.68 17.97
C ASP A 81 13.00 -0.55 18.30
N TRP A 82 12.19 -0.90 17.29
CA TRP A 82 10.73 -0.99 17.44
C TRP A 82 10.29 -1.96 18.55
N ARG A 83 11.16 -2.85 19.04
CA ARG A 83 10.86 -3.82 20.10
C ARG A 83 10.62 -3.14 21.44
N ASN A 84 11.33 -2.04 21.69
CA ASN A 84 11.29 -1.28 22.93
C ASN A 84 10.57 0.07 22.83
N MET A 85 9.91 0.35 21.69
CA MET A 85 9.13 1.60 21.54
C MET A 85 8.07 1.71 22.65
N PRO A 86 7.93 2.88 23.31
CA PRO A 86 6.88 3.09 24.30
C PRO A 86 5.49 2.90 23.68
N LEU A 87 4.59 2.20 24.37
CA LEU A 87 3.19 2.10 23.95
C LEU A 87 2.52 3.48 24.10
N ARG A 88 1.61 3.79 23.20
CA ARG A 88 0.87 5.06 23.18
C ARG A 88 -0.61 4.75 23.30
N TRP A 89 -1.18 5.03 24.45
CA TRP A 89 -2.58 4.70 24.77
C TRP A 89 -3.54 5.85 24.47
N GLU A 90 -3.11 7.07 24.77
CA GLU A 90 -3.93 8.27 24.71
C GLU A 90 -4.25 8.76 23.29
N PRO A 91 -3.29 8.79 22.34
CA PRO A 91 -3.60 9.36 21.03
C PRO A 91 -4.73 8.57 20.33
N TYR A 92 -5.78 9.27 19.94
CA TYR A 92 -6.94 8.74 19.19
C TYR A 92 -7.63 7.58 19.91
N ALA A 93 -7.71 7.64 21.25
CA ALA A 93 -8.29 6.57 22.06
C ALA A 93 -9.77 6.37 21.74
N ASP A 94 -10.52 7.47 21.63
CA ASP A 94 -11.94 7.45 21.37
C ASP A 94 -12.27 7.02 19.94
N GLU A 95 -11.54 7.54 18.96
CA GLU A 95 -11.71 7.19 17.54
C GLU A 95 -11.41 5.71 17.29
N ILE A 96 -10.33 5.20 17.90
CA ILE A 96 -9.97 3.78 17.81
C ILE A 96 -11.02 2.92 18.50
N SER A 97 -11.50 3.32 19.69
CA SER A 97 -12.53 2.58 20.42
C SER A 97 -13.86 2.55 19.66
N ALA A 98 -14.27 3.68 19.10
CA ALA A 98 -15.47 3.78 18.28
C ALA A 98 -15.39 2.89 17.03
N ALA A 99 -14.31 2.99 16.27
CA ALA A 99 -14.11 2.17 15.08
C ALA A 99 -13.98 0.67 15.41
N ALA A 100 -13.31 0.32 16.51
CA ALA A 100 -13.21 -1.06 17.00
C ALA A 100 -14.59 -1.66 17.25
N LYS A 101 -15.46 -0.92 17.97
CA LYS A 101 -16.83 -1.33 18.27
C LYS A 101 -17.69 -1.45 17.02
N GLU A 102 -17.63 -0.46 16.13
CA GLU A 102 -18.44 -0.41 14.91
C GLU A 102 -18.11 -1.57 13.95
N HIS A 103 -16.83 -1.84 13.79
CA HIS A 103 -16.37 -2.83 12.80
C HIS A 103 -16.12 -4.22 13.40
N GLY A 104 -16.13 -4.36 14.73
CA GLY A 104 -15.81 -5.63 15.41
C GLY A 104 -14.36 -6.05 15.25
N VAL A 105 -13.43 -5.09 15.26
CA VAL A 105 -11.98 -5.31 15.15
C VAL A 105 -11.34 -5.06 16.52
N ASP A 106 -10.39 -5.91 16.91
CA ASP A 106 -9.68 -5.76 18.19
C ASP A 106 -8.95 -4.39 18.25
N PRO A 107 -9.26 -3.54 19.25
CA PRO A 107 -8.61 -2.24 19.39
C PRO A 107 -7.08 -2.32 19.59
N ALA A 108 -6.57 -3.42 20.15
CA ALA A 108 -5.14 -3.66 20.26
C ALA A 108 -4.49 -3.87 18.88
N LEU A 109 -5.20 -4.53 17.95
CA LEU A 109 -4.73 -4.66 16.57
C LEU A 109 -4.72 -3.31 15.86
N ILE A 110 -5.79 -2.53 15.98
CA ILE A 110 -5.88 -1.20 15.36
C ILE A 110 -4.72 -0.32 15.87
N ARG A 111 -4.51 -0.23 17.18
CA ARG A 111 -3.39 0.53 17.77
C ARG A 111 -2.04 0.07 17.25
N SER A 112 -1.87 -1.24 17.07
CA SER A 112 -0.61 -1.82 16.61
C SER A 112 -0.31 -1.44 15.16
N ILE A 113 -1.33 -1.39 14.33
CA ILE A 113 -1.23 -0.93 12.94
C ILE A 113 -0.91 0.57 12.90
N VAL A 114 -1.70 1.42 13.58
CA VAL A 114 -1.45 2.88 13.63
C VAL A 114 -0.04 3.18 14.14
N HIS A 115 0.40 2.44 15.17
CA HIS A 115 1.74 2.62 15.74
C HIS A 115 2.84 2.22 14.74
N ALA A 116 2.63 1.13 14.02
CA ALA A 116 3.60 0.64 13.02
C ALA A 116 3.67 1.53 11.78
N GLU A 117 2.53 2.10 11.36
CA GLU A 117 2.40 2.88 10.13
C GLU A 117 2.89 4.31 10.28
N SER A 118 2.43 5.01 11.29
CA SER A 118 2.67 6.46 11.43
C SER A 118 3.26 6.88 12.77
N ALA A 119 3.40 5.95 13.73
CA ALA A 119 3.65 6.29 15.13
C ALA A 119 2.64 7.34 15.66
N PHE A 120 1.39 7.26 15.20
CA PHE A 120 0.29 8.19 15.53
C PHE A 120 0.47 9.61 14.97
N ASP A 121 1.20 9.79 13.87
CA ASP A 121 1.27 11.07 13.16
C ASP A 121 0.15 11.14 12.10
N PRO A 122 -0.86 12.02 12.26
CA PRO A 122 -1.98 12.13 11.31
C PRO A 122 -1.56 12.78 9.98
N LYS A 123 -0.39 13.41 9.93
CA LYS A 123 0.15 14.07 8.73
C LYS A 123 1.25 13.25 8.05
N ALA A 124 1.46 12.02 8.49
CA ALA A 124 2.47 11.15 7.90
C ALA A 124 2.19 10.89 6.42
N VAL A 125 3.24 10.97 5.60
CA VAL A 125 3.21 10.62 4.18
C VAL A 125 4.42 9.77 3.87
N SER A 126 4.20 8.57 3.32
CA SER A 126 5.28 7.69 2.91
C SER A 126 5.86 8.10 1.55
N THR A 127 7.04 7.60 1.22
CA THR A 127 7.65 7.81 -0.11
C THR A 127 6.83 7.21 -1.24
N ALA A 128 5.99 6.21 -0.95
CA ALA A 128 5.08 5.60 -1.90
C ALA A 128 3.73 6.34 -2.02
N GLY A 129 3.48 7.36 -1.17
CA GLY A 129 2.27 8.17 -1.19
C GLY A 129 1.15 7.64 -0.28
N ALA A 130 1.45 6.72 0.64
CA ALA A 130 0.50 6.35 1.69
C ALA A 130 0.34 7.50 2.70
N GLN A 131 -0.87 7.70 3.27
CA GLN A 131 -1.24 8.91 3.98
C GLN A 131 -1.93 8.64 5.31
N GLY A 132 -1.64 9.49 6.29
CA GLY A 132 -2.33 9.59 7.57
C GLY A 132 -1.97 8.49 8.56
N LEU A 133 -2.79 8.35 9.61
CA LEU A 133 -2.56 7.48 10.76
C LEU A 133 -2.34 6.01 10.40
N MET A 134 -3.14 5.49 9.49
CA MET A 134 -3.09 4.09 9.05
C MET A 134 -2.43 3.92 7.68
N GLN A 135 -1.75 4.96 7.18
CA GLN A 135 -1.00 4.95 5.92
C GLN A 135 -1.77 4.36 4.74
N LEU A 136 -2.95 4.90 4.49
CA LEU A 136 -3.77 4.44 3.37
C LEU A 136 -3.21 4.94 2.04
N MET A 137 -3.00 4.02 1.10
CA MET A 137 -2.76 4.40 -0.28
C MET A 137 -4.00 5.08 -0.87
N PRO A 138 -3.87 6.08 -1.75
CA PRO A 138 -5.02 6.82 -2.30
C PRO A 138 -6.11 5.92 -2.90
N ALA A 139 -5.72 4.83 -3.57
CA ALA A 139 -6.68 3.85 -4.11
C ALA A 139 -7.43 3.10 -3.00
N THR A 140 -6.75 2.76 -1.91
CA THR A 140 -7.35 2.12 -0.74
C THR A 140 -8.27 3.10 0.01
N ALA A 141 -7.84 4.34 0.21
CA ALA A 141 -8.65 5.40 0.80
C ALA A 141 -9.97 5.58 0.04
N LYS A 142 -9.89 5.71 -1.28
CA LYS A 142 -11.08 5.80 -2.16
C LYS A 142 -11.97 4.56 -2.05
N ARG A 143 -11.40 3.35 -2.05
CA ARG A 143 -12.15 2.09 -1.93
C ARG A 143 -12.97 2.01 -0.65
N PHE A 144 -12.48 2.60 0.43
CA PHE A 144 -13.12 2.57 1.75
C PHE A 144 -13.77 3.90 2.15
N GLY A 145 -14.04 4.79 1.17
CA GLY A 145 -14.85 5.99 1.36
C GLY A 145 -14.14 7.14 2.09
N VAL A 146 -12.82 7.09 2.23
CA VAL A 146 -12.01 8.15 2.84
C VAL A 146 -11.83 9.29 1.84
N GLN A 147 -12.35 10.48 2.17
CA GLN A 147 -12.24 11.68 1.35
C GLN A 147 -11.00 12.51 1.72
N ASP A 148 -10.72 12.64 3.01
CA ASP A 148 -9.48 13.25 3.54
C ASP A 148 -8.70 12.23 4.36
N SER A 149 -7.59 11.75 3.81
CA SER A 149 -6.69 10.80 4.48
C SER A 149 -5.93 11.40 5.65
N PHE A 150 -5.96 12.72 5.83
CA PHE A 150 -5.34 13.42 6.97
C PHE A 150 -6.33 13.74 8.10
N ASP A 151 -7.62 13.50 7.86
CA ASP A 151 -8.62 13.51 8.91
C ASP A 151 -8.52 12.21 9.73
N PRO A 152 -8.27 12.30 11.06
CA PRO A 152 -8.06 11.11 11.88
C PRO A 152 -9.25 10.15 11.89
N VAL A 153 -10.48 10.68 11.96
CA VAL A 153 -11.70 9.87 12.02
C VAL A 153 -11.89 9.09 10.73
N GLN A 154 -11.79 9.77 9.58
CA GLN A 154 -11.95 9.12 8.29
C GLN A 154 -10.84 8.11 8.02
N ASN A 155 -9.59 8.44 8.34
CA ASN A 155 -8.45 7.56 8.12
C ASN A 155 -8.54 6.29 8.97
N ILE A 156 -8.87 6.41 10.27
CA ILE A 156 -9.06 5.26 11.16
C ILE A 156 -10.24 4.41 10.67
N ASN A 157 -11.40 4.99 10.38
CA ASN A 157 -12.56 4.23 9.92
C ASN A 157 -12.29 3.48 8.62
N GLY A 158 -11.68 4.13 7.63
CA GLY A 158 -11.33 3.48 6.37
C GLY A 158 -10.31 2.35 6.55
N GLY A 159 -9.27 2.58 7.35
CA GLY A 159 -8.25 1.58 7.67
C GLY A 159 -8.80 0.39 8.45
N VAL A 160 -9.69 0.64 9.42
CA VAL A 160 -10.33 -0.42 10.21
C VAL A 160 -11.33 -1.21 9.36
N THR A 161 -12.05 -0.55 8.45
CA THR A 161 -12.89 -1.26 7.47
C THR A 161 -12.06 -2.21 6.62
N TYR A 162 -10.88 -1.78 6.17
CA TYR A 162 -9.96 -2.64 5.45
C TYR A 162 -9.45 -3.79 6.33
N LEU A 163 -9.06 -3.51 7.58
CA LEU A 163 -8.66 -4.56 8.54
C LEU A 163 -9.76 -5.61 8.76
N LYS A 164 -11.02 -5.19 8.88
CA LYS A 164 -12.17 -6.12 8.98
C LYS A 164 -12.25 -7.06 7.77
N VAL A 165 -12.09 -6.51 6.55
CA VAL A 165 -12.08 -7.32 5.32
C VAL A 165 -10.95 -8.33 5.35
N LEU A 166 -9.73 -7.91 5.71
CA LEU A 166 -8.56 -8.78 5.80
C LEU A 166 -8.70 -9.84 6.90
N SER A 167 -9.22 -9.45 8.07
CA SER A 167 -9.47 -10.36 9.19
C SER A 167 -10.43 -11.48 8.80
N LYS A 168 -11.51 -11.13 8.11
CA LYS A 168 -12.45 -12.14 7.57
C LYS A 168 -11.79 -13.06 6.54
N MET A 169 -10.94 -12.48 5.66
CA MET A 169 -10.27 -13.20 4.57
C MET A 169 -9.23 -14.21 5.06
N PHE A 170 -8.55 -13.87 6.16
CA PHE A 170 -7.44 -14.65 6.71
C PHE A 170 -7.74 -15.23 8.10
N ASN A 171 -9.03 -15.48 8.40
CA ASN A 171 -9.50 -16.16 9.63
C ASN A 171 -8.92 -15.54 10.92
N ASN A 172 -8.80 -14.22 10.97
CA ASN A 172 -8.21 -13.46 12.10
C ASN A 172 -6.75 -13.84 12.45
N ASP A 173 -6.02 -14.48 11.53
CA ASP A 173 -4.58 -14.70 11.74
C ASP A 173 -3.86 -13.34 11.65
N ILE A 174 -3.40 -12.85 12.80
CA ILE A 174 -2.77 -11.54 12.94
C ILE A 174 -1.54 -11.39 12.02
N LYS A 175 -0.80 -12.46 11.79
CA LYS A 175 0.38 -12.42 10.91
C LYS A 175 -0.02 -12.25 9.45
N LEU A 176 -1.00 -13.03 9.00
CA LEU A 176 -1.51 -12.95 7.63
C LEU A 176 -2.25 -11.64 7.37
N VAL A 177 -3.05 -11.18 8.34
CA VAL A 177 -3.74 -9.87 8.30
C VAL A 177 -2.73 -8.74 8.18
N SER A 178 -1.68 -8.76 9.02
CA SER A 178 -0.61 -7.75 8.95
C SER A 178 0.15 -7.79 7.63
N ALA A 179 0.47 -8.98 7.13
CA ALA A 179 1.14 -9.16 5.85
C ALA A 179 0.28 -8.62 4.69
N ALA A 180 -1.03 -8.91 4.72
CA ALA A 180 -1.96 -8.44 3.70
C ALA A 180 -2.20 -6.93 3.76
N TYR A 181 -2.18 -6.35 4.97
CA TYR A 181 -2.29 -4.90 5.13
C TYR A 181 -1.10 -4.19 4.47
N ASN A 182 0.11 -4.68 4.67
CA ASN A 182 1.34 -4.08 4.12
C ASN A 182 1.56 -4.41 2.64
N ALA A 183 1.44 -5.68 2.25
CA ALA A 183 1.78 -6.15 0.89
C ALA A 183 0.58 -6.29 -0.06
N GLY A 184 -0.63 -6.12 0.46
CA GLY A 184 -1.88 -6.39 -0.24
C GLY A 184 -2.31 -7.86 -0.15
N GLU A 185 -3.64 -8.06 -0.12
CA GLU A 185 -4.26 -9.40 -0.02
C GLU A 185 -3.90 -10.33 -1.19
N GLY A 186 -3.65 -9.75 -2.38
CA GLY A 186 -3.24 -10.50 -3.56
C GLY A 186 -1.87 -11.18 -3.40
N ALA A 187 -0.91 -10.51 -2.77
CA ALA A 187 0.41 -11.08 -2.50
C ALA A 187 0.32 -12.26 -1.53
N VAL A 188 -0.42 -12.10 -0.41
CA VAL A 188 -0.58 -13.16 0.59
C VAL A 188 -1.28 -14.40 -0.01
N ARG A 189 -2.27 -14.21 -0.86
CA ARG A 189 -2.92 -15.32 -1.60
C ARG A 189 -1.96 -16.00 -2.56
N LYS A 190 -1.19 -15.23 -3.34
CA LYS A 190 -0.22 -15.75 -4.32
C LYS A 190 0.82 -16.64 -3.65
N TYR A 191 1.36 -16.19 -2.51
CA TYR A 191 2.38 -16.93 -1.77
C TYR A 191 1.80 -17.92 -0.75
N LYS A 192 0.46 -17.99 -0.62
CA LYS A 192 -0.24 -18.84 0.36
C LYS A 192 0.28 -18.65 1.80
N GLY A 193 0.71 -17.44 2.12
CA GLY A 193 1.35 -17.07 3.39
C GLY A 193 1.97 -15.69 3.33
N ILE A 194 2.87 -15.40 4.27
CA ILE A 194 3.63 -14.14 4.29
C ILE A 194 4.53 -14.10 3.06
N PRO A 195 4.39 -13.07 2.17
CA PRO A 195 5.26 -12.95 1.01
C PRO A 195 6.72 -12.78 1.45
N PRO A 196 7.71 -13.33 0.72
CA PRO A 196 9.13 -13.23 1.05
C PRO A 196 9.69 -11.84 0.67
N TYR A 197 9.01 -10.80 1.14
CA TYR A 197 9.44 -9.42 1.01
C TYR A 197 10.01 -8.95 2.34
N GLY A 198 11.29 -8.56 2.38
CA GLY A 198 11.98 -8.18 3.62
C GLY A 198 11.27 -7.07 4.39
N GLU A 199 10.63 -6.12 3.70
CA GLU A 199 9.79 -5.10 4.32
C GLU A 199 8.58 -5.72 5.02
N THR A 200 7.84 -6.58 4.31
CA THR A 200 6.61 -7.21 4.85
C THR A 200 6.93 -8.14 6.02
N GLU A 201 8.00 -8.93 5.94
CA GLU A 201 8.44 -9.78 7.05
C GLU A 201 8.78 -8.97 8.30
N THR A 202 9.47 -7.84 8.12
CA THR A 202 9.82 -6.93 9.21
C THR A 202 8.57 -6.26 9.78
N TYR A 203 7.65 -5.83 8.93
CA TYR A 203 6.37 -5.25 9.31
C TYR A 203 5.53 -6.23 10.16
N VAL A 204 5.37 -7.46 9.72
CA VAL A 204 4.64 -8.50 10.47
C VAL A 204 5.25 -8.72 11.85
N LYS A 205 6.58 -8.78 11.97
CA LYS A 205 7.28 -8.89 13.26
C LYS A 205 6.97 -7.68 14.15
N ARG A 206 7.00 -6.47 13.60
CA ARG A 206 6.70 -5.22 14.32
C ARG A 206 5.26 -5.21 14.84
N VAL A 207 4.27 -5.40 13.97
CA VAL A 207 2.85 -5.40 14.35
C VAL A 207 2.55 -6.49 15.37
N THR A 208 3.04 -7.71 15.16
CA THR A 208 2.82 -8.83 16.10
C THR A 208 3.41 -8.55 17.49
N ASN A 209 4.58 -7.91 17.57
CA ASN A 209 5.16 -7.52 18.85
C ASN A 209 4.33 -6.44 19.55
N LEU A 210 3.97 -5.37 18.82
CA LEU A 210 3.11 -4.30 19.34
C LEU A 210 1.77 -4.85 19.82
N TYR A 211 1.14 -5.72 19.03
CA TYR A 211 -0.13 -6.35 19.36
C TYR A 211 -0.07 -7.10 20.71
N LYS A 212 0.94 -7.97 20.87
CA LYS A 212 1.13 -8.69 22.15
C LYS A 212 1.29 -7.76 23.33
N ARG A 213 2.00 -6.65 23.15
CA ARG A 213 2.26 -5.66 24.20
C ARG A 213 1.00 -4.85 24.52
N TYR A 214 0.22 -4.42 23.52
CA TYR A 214 -1.05 -3.74 23.71
C TYR A 214 -2.07 -4.65 24.41
N VAL A 215 -2.21 -5.92 23.99
CA VAL A 215 -3.09 -6.89 24.68
C VAL A 215 -2.67 -7.09 26.13
N LYS A 216 -1.36 -7.19 26.43
CA LYS A 216 -0.89 -7.33 27.80
C LYS A 216 -1.20 -6.09 28.64
N GLY A 217 -1.03 -4.88 28.09
CA GLY A 217 -1.30 -3.64 28.82
C GLY A 217 -2.78 -3.32 29.01
N GLN A 218 -3.69 -3.94 28.27
CA GLN A 218 -5.15 -3.84 28.51
C GLN A 218 -5.65 -4.65 29.72
N ARG A 219 -4.86 -5.62 30.19
CA ARG A 219 -5.21 -6.54 31.27
C ARG A 219 -4.67 -6.11 32.64
N GLY A 220 -3.89 -5.07 32.69
CA GLY A 220 -3.31 -4.46 33.91
C GLY A 220 -3.95 -3.14 34.23
#